data_5378f03834070fbb582d83adca3a2462
#
_entry.id   5378f03834070fbb582d83adca3a2462
#
_cell.length_a   1.000
_cell.length_b   1.000
_cell.length_c   1.000
_cell.angle_alpha   90.00
_cell.angle_beta   90.00
_cell.angle_gamma   90.00
#
_symmetry.space_group_name_H-M   'P 1'
#
loop_
_entity.id
_entity.type
_entity.pdbx_description
1 polymer ?
#
loop_
_entity_poly.entity_id
_entity_poly.type
_entity_poly.pdbx_seq_one_letter_code
_entity_poly.pdbx_strand_id
1 'polypeptide(L)'
;VTVGTATPLPGERAQTGTAVFVNGHFFLFDVGAGVVQKTENLGLPLTRLNGIFLTHYHSDHMMDLPNIISRSWVMGRTNDLHIYGPDSLTSLVNAANAFLRIENQHRVDHHGPKIMDITKAKAIPHEYHVAQNSSTVMFQEDGITITAFDVSHEPIEPAVGYLIEYKGKKVVISGDTKENALLEKMARDCDILVHEVMLMSFQRMLEKGLDEAGQERNNKIIHDIQDYHTGTTEVAALAERANVKKLVLNHLAPAPDNVVIKNMYLNELKGFSGPIHLANDGDTFIVK
;
A
#
# COMPACT_ATOMS: atom_id res chain seq x y z
N VAL A 1 1.54 8.68 6.72
CA VAL A 1 1.19 7.80 7.86
C VAL A 1 1.09 6.36 7.36
N THR A 2 1.82 5.45 7.99
CA THR A 2 1.64 4.02 7.74
C THR A 2 0.41 3.54 8.48
N VAL A 3 -0.69 3.25 7.76
CA VAL A 3 -1.97 2.83 8.36
C VAL A 3 -1.94 1.34 8.65
N GLY A 4 -1.41 0.56 7.71
CA GLY A 4 -1.22 -0.87 7.84
C GLY A 4 0.16 -1.29 7.32
N THR A 5 0.83 -2.17 8.05
CA THR A 5 2.24 -2.50 7.83
C THR A 5 2.50 -4.00 7.68
N ALA A 6 1.43 -4.83 7.76
CA ALA A 6 1.55 -6.28 7.63
C ALA A 6 1.31 -6.78 6.20
N THR A 7 1.71 -8.02 5.99
CA THR A 7 1.43 -8.90 4.85
C THR A 7 0.15 -9.72 5.11
N PRO A 8 -0.28 -10.64 4.22
CA PRO A 8 -1.45 -11.49 4.48
C PRO A 8 -1.25 -12.52 5.61
N LEU A 9 -0.09 -12.55 6.24
CA LEU A 9 0.16 -13.45 7.37
C LEU A 9 -0.65 -13.04 8.61
N PRO A 10 -1.09 -14.00 9.44
CA PRO A 10 -1.84 -13.72 10.67
C PRO A 10 -1.04 -12.80 11.62
N GLY A 11 -1.69 -11.78 12.19
CA GLY A 11 -1.08 -10.82 13.11
C GLY A 11 -2.08 -9.81 13.62
N GLU A 12 -1.62 -8.87 14.46
CA GLU A 12 -2.45 -7.80 15.02
C GLU A 12 -2.40 -6.51 14.19
N ARG A 13 -1.45 -6.40 13.27
CA ARG A 13 -1.28 -5.26 12.39
C ARG A 13 -2.32 -5.28 11.26
N ALA A 14 -2.79 -4.12 10.85
CA ALA A 14 -3.52 -4.02 9.59
C ALA A 14 -2.61 -4.38 8.41
N GLN A 15 -3.19 -4.96 7.36
CA GLN A 15 -2.49 -5.22 6.11
C GLN A 15 -2.16 -3.91 5.39
N THR A 16 -1.51 -3.98 4.25
CA THR A 16 -0.88 -2.82 3.60
C THR A 16 -1.82 -1.63 3.40
N GLY A 17 -1.36 -0.47 3.88
CA GLY A 17 -2.03 0.81 3.65
C GLY A 17 -1.20 2.00 4.10
N THR A 18 -1.06 3.00 3.24
CA THR A 18 -0.32 4.24 3.53
C THR A 18 -1.17 5.47 3.26
N ALA A 19 -1.33 6.33 4.25
CA ALA A 19 -2.04 7.60 4.12
C ALA A 19 -1.08 8.74 3.81
N VAL A 20 -1.42 9.57 2.82
CA VAL A 20 -0.69 10.77 2.44
C VAL A 20 -1.60 11.99 2.55
N PHE A 21 -1.15 12.98 3.32
CA PHE A 21 -1.79 14.29 3.43
C PHE A 21 -0.92 15.32 2.74
N VAL A 22 -1.43 15.97 1.72
CA VAL A 22 -0.71 16.97 0.95
C VAL A 22 -1.68 18.05 0.45
N ASN A 23 -1.34 19.32 0.69
CA ASN A 23 -2.12 20.49 0.24
C ASN A 23 -3.64 20.40 0.54
N GLY A 24 -4.01 19.86 1.69
CA GLY A 24 -5.43 19.68 2.09
C GLY A 24 -6.10 18.43 1.53
N HIS A 25 -5.47 17.72 0.62
CA HIS A 25 -5.93 16.42 0.13
C HIS A 25 -5.53 15.30 1.09
N PHE A 26 -6.39 14.29 1.15
CA PHE A 26 -6.14 13.03 1.84
C PHE A 26 -6.25 11.87 0.85
N PHE A 27 -5.17 11.14 0.66
CA PHE A 27 -5.08 9.96 -0.19
C PHE A 27 -4.69 8.73 0.60
N LEU A 28 -5.19 7.56 0.19
CA LEU A 28 -4.73 6.27 0.66
C LEU A 28 -4.06 5.53 -0.50
N PHE A 29 -2.95 4.89 -0.21
CA PHE A 29 -2.25 3.96 -1.09
C PHE A 29 -2.39 2.58 -0.49
N ASP A 30 -3.09 1.70 -1.20
CA ASP A 30 -3.60 0.41 -0.77
C ASP A 30 -4.58 0.47 0.42
N VAL A 31 -5.45 -0.52 0.46
CA VAL A 31 -6.50 -0.68 1.48
C VAL A 31 -6.66 -2.17 1.82
N GLY A 32 -5.60 -2.77 2.34
CA GLY A 32 -5.61 -4.14 2.85
C GLY A 32 -6.53 -4.32 4.05
N ALA A 33 -6.76 -5.56 4.46
CA ALA A 33 -7.68 -5.86 5.55
C ALA A 33 -7.25 -5.18 6.87
N GLY A 34 -8.21 -4.53 7.52
CA GLY A 34 -8.01 -3.78 8.77
C GLY A 34 -7.62 -2.31 8.59
N VAL A 35 -7.32 -1.86 7.37
CA VAL A 35 -6.94 -0.46 7.09
C VAL A 35 -8.05 0.51 7.47
N VAL A 36 -9.31 0.19 7.18
CA VAL A 36 -10.45 1.06 7.54
C VAL A 36 -10.54 1.23 9.05
N GLN A 37 -10.53 0.14 9.80
CA GLN A 37 -10.61 0.19 11.26
C GLN A 37 -9.41 0.94 11.86
N LYS A 38 -8.21 0.72 11.33
CA LYS A 38 -7.01 1.41 11.81
C LYS A 38 -7.08 2.91 11.49
N THR A 39 -7.55 3.30 10.30
CA THR A 39 -7.76 4.70 9.91
C THR A 39 -8.70 5.40 10.89
N GLU A 40 -9.80 4.76 11.29
CA GLU A 40 -10.74 5.29 12.29
C GLU A 40 -10.09 5.40 13.68
N ASN A 41 -9.39 4.37 14.13
CA ASN A 41 -8.71 4.35 15.43
C ASN A 41 -7.63 5.43 15.55
N LEU A 42 -6.97 5.76 14.44
CA LEU A 42 -5.99 6.84 14.35
C LEU A 42 -6.65 8.24 14.22
N GLY A 43 -7.98 8.32 14.13
CA GLY A 43 -8.69 9.58 13.95
C GLY A 43 -8.47 10.25 12.60
N LEU A 44 -8.07 9.49 11.58
CA LEU A 44 -7.89 10.04 10.23
C LEU A 44 -9.27 10.31 9.59
N PRO A 45 -9.43 11.44 8.87
CA PRO A 45 -10.75 11.94 8.47
C PRO A 45 -11.30 11.23 7.22
N LEU A 46 -11.83 10.01 7.35
CA LEU A 46 -12.41 9.22 6.24
C LEU A 46 -13.43 9.99 5.41
N THR A 47 -14.17 10.92 6.03
CA THR A 47 -15.15 11.78 5.34
C THR A 47 -14.51 12.77 4.36
N ARG A 48 -13.20 12.99 4.47
CA ARG A 48 -12.40 13.88 3.63
C ARG A 48 -11.48 13.13 2.66
N LEU A 49 -11.66 11.81 2.52
CA LEU A 49 -10.88 10.99 1.60
C LEU A 49 -11.13 11.44 0.16
N ASN A 50 -10.08 11.88 -0.53
CA ASN A 50 -10.15 12.38 -1.90
C ASN A 50 -9.91 11.26 -2.93
N GLY A 51 -9.06 10.28 -2.61
CA GLY A 51 -8.78 9.18 -3.53
C GLY A 51 -8.02 8.03 -2.89
N ILE A 52 -8.13 6.89 -3.53
CA ILE A 52 -7.39 5.67 -3.19
C ILE A 52 -6.58 5.27 -4.42
N PHE A 53 -5.33 4.89 -4.22
CA PHE A 53 -4.41 4.43 -5.25
C PHE A 53 -4.03 2.99 -4.93
N LEU A 54 -4.38 2.04 -5.80
CA LEU A 54 -4.05 0.63 -5.63
C LEU A 54 -2.79 0.29 -6.42
N THR A 55 -1.84 -0.39 -5.77
CA THR A 55 -0.58 -0.82 -6.40
C THR A 55 -0.78 -2.04 -7.28
N HIS A 56 -1.52 -3.01 -6.79
CA HIS A 56 -1.92 -4.25 -7.46
C HIS A 56 -3.11 -4.88 -6.73
N TYR A 57 -3.53 -6.11 -7.11
CA TYR A 57 -4.80 -6.68 -6.65
C TYR A 57 -4.65 -7.94 -5.79
N HIS A 58 -3.54 -8.10 -5.05
CA HIS A 58 -3.50 -9.06 -3.96
C HIS A 58 -4.45 -8.64 -2.83
N SER A 59 -4.97 -9.62 -2.10
CA SER A 59 -5.99 -9.39 -1.06
C SER A 59 -5.53 -8.43 0.04
N ASP A 60 -4.27 -8.50 0.42
CA ASP A 60 -3.67 -7.67 1.47
C ASP A 60 -3.39 -6.22 1.04
N HIS A 61 -3.72 -5.86 -0.21
CA HIS A 61 -3.68 -4.50 -0.74
C HIS A 61 -5.07 -3.92 -1.04
N MET A 62 -6.12 -4.75 -1.15
CA MET A 62 -7.43 -4.28 -1.61
C MET A 62 -8.65 -4.78 -0.81
N MET A 63 -8.49 -5.67 0.17
CA MET A 63 -9.64 -6.37 0.78
C MET A 63 -10.61 -5.43 1.50
N ASP A 64 -10.13 -4.31 2.04
CA ASP A 64 -10.99 -3.28 2.66
C ASP A 64 -11.64 -2.32 1.64
N LEU A 65 -11.48 -2.53 0.32
CA LEU A 65 -12.02 -1.62 -0.69
C LEU A 65 -13.55 -1.45 -0.58
N PRO A 66 -14.39 -2.50 -0.51
CA PRO A 66 -15.82 -2.31 -0.28
C PRO A 66 -16.13 -1.63 1.06
N ASN A 67 -15.38 -2.00 2.10
CA ASN A 67 -15.56 -1.45 3.43
C ASN A 67 -15.31 0.07 3.46
N ILE A 68 -14.20 0.56 2.86
CA ILE A 68 -13.89 2.00 2.86
C ILE A 68 -14.86 2.82 2.00
N ILE A 69 -15.36 2.25 0.89
CA ILE A 69 -16.39 2.89 0.05
C ILE A 69 -17.66 3.13 0.88
N SER A 70 -18.16 2.08 1.55
CA SER A 70 -19.35 2.15 2.39
C SER A 70 -19.10 3.01 3.61
N ARG A 71 -18.02 2.75 4.36
CA ARG A 71 -17.77 3.38 5.65
C ARG A 71 -17.57 4.88 5.55
N SER A 72 -16.79 5.36 4.57
CA SER A 72 -16.61 6.80 4.36
C SER A 72 -17.93 7.52 4.04
N TRP A 73 -18.80 6.93 3.23
CA TRP A 73 -20.13 7.47 2.90
C TRP A 73 -21.05 7.48 4.11
N VAL A 74 -21.17 6.37 4.84
CA VAL A 74 -22.00 6.25 6.05
C VAL A 74 -21.58 7.26 7.13
N MET A 75 -20.27 7.53 7.23
CA MET A 75 -19.73 8.52 8.16
C MET A 75 -19.89 9.97 7.69
N GLY A 76 -20.43 10.21 6.48
CA GLY A 76 -20.81 11.53 6.00
C GLY A 76 -19.89 12.12 4.92
N ARG A 77 -19.19 11.31 4.13
CA ARG A 77 -18.50 11.79 2.93
C ARG A 77 -19.50 12.35 1.93
N THR A 78 -19.27 13.59 1.48
CA THR A 78 -20.13 14.31 0.53
C THR A 78 -19.48 14.48 -0.86
N ASN A 79 -18.18 14.30 -0.97
CA ASN A 79 -17.46 14.30 -2.26
C ASN A 79 -17.52 12.93 -2.94
N ASP A 80 -17.24 12.89 -4.22
CA ASP A 80 -17.02 11.64 -4.95
C ASP A 80 -15.76 10.94 -4.44
N LEU A 81 -15.79 9.61 -4.38
CA LEU A 81 -14.62 8.80 -4.04
C LEU A 81 -14.00 8.27 -5.33
N HIS A 82 -12.79 8.71 -5.62
CA HIS A 82 -12.03 8.31 -6.79
C HIS A 82 -11.04 7.19 -6.43
N ILE A 83 -11.05 6.13 -7.24
CA ILE A 83 -10.10 5.01 -7.09
C ILE A 83 -9.22 4.97 -8.33
N TYR A 84 -7.93 5.01 -8.13
CA TYR A 84 -6.90 5.00 -9.17
C TYR A 84 -6.13 3.67 -9.12
N GLY A 85 -5.78 3.12 -10.26
CA GLY A 85 -5.00 1.89 -10.31
C GLY A 85 -4.74 1.41 -11.74
N PRO A 86 -3.93 0.35 -11.88
CA PRO A 86 -3.59 -0.22 -13.19
C PRO A 86 -4.76 -0.99 -13.82
N ASP A 87 -4.54 -1.60 -14.97
CA ASP A 87 -5.51 -2.40 -15.72
C ASP A 87 -6.28 -3.39 -14.82
N SER A 88 -7.57 -3.57 -15.10
CA SER A 88 -8.56 -4.35 -14.33
C SER A 88 -9.20 -3.63 -13.14
N LEU A 89 -8.79 -2.41 -12.80
CA LEU A 89 -9.38 -1.62 -11.71
C LEU A 89 -10.89 -1.43 -11.89
N THR A 90 -11.32 -1.10 -13.11
CA THR A 90 -12.74 -0.82 -13.41
C THR A 90 -13.62 -2.00 -13.05
N SER A 91 -13.18 -3.22 -13.37
CA SER A 91 -13.89 -4.45 -13.01
C SER A 91 -14.00 -4.64 -11.51
N LEU A 92 -12.88 -4.41 -10.78
CA LEU A 92 -12.81 -4.52 -9.33
C LEU A 92 -13.73 -3.52 -8.63
N VAL A 93 -13.65 -2.24 -9.00
CA VAL A 93 -14.47 -1.17 -8.39
C VAL A 93 -15.95 -1.36 -8.69
N ASN A 94 -16.31 -1.79 -9.92
CA ASN A 94 -17.69 -2.09 -10.27
C ASN A 94 -18.24 -3.29 -9.46
N ALA A 95 -17.44 -4.31 -9.21
CA ALA A 95 -17.82 -5.44 -8.35
C ALA A 95 -18.04 -4.98 -6.89
N ALA A 96 -17.15 -4.13 -6.35
CA ALA A 96 -17.32 -3.56 -5.01
C ALA A 96 -18.58 -2.69 -4.90
N ASN A 97 -18.84 -1.84 -5.87
CA ASN A 97 -20.08 -1.05 -5.94
C ASN A 97 -21.34 -1.93 -6.02
N ALA A 98 -21.29 -3.01 -6.81
CA ALA A 98 -22.40 -3.97 -6.93
C ALA A 98 -22.65 -4.72 -5.61
N PHE A 99 -21.58 -5.14 -4.92
CA PHE A 99 -21.65 -5.78 -3.60
C PHE A 99 -22.37 -4.90 -2.58
N LEU A 100 -22.11 -3.59 -2.60
CA LEU A 100 -22.68 -2.64 -1.64
C LEU A 100 -24.11 -2.19 -1.97
N ARG A 101 -24.67 -2.53 -3.14
CA ARG A 101 -25.93 -1.99 -3.64
C ARG A 101 -27.11 -2.20 -2.69
N ILE A 102 -27.22 -3.38 -2.07
CA ILE A 102 -28.33 -3.70 -1.17
C ILE A 102 -28.18 -2.91 0.14
N GLU A 103 -27.00 -2.90 0.73
CA GLU A 103 -26.71 -2.18 1.96
C GLU A 103 -26.95 -0.66 1.79
N ASN A 104 -26.46 -0.09 0.71
CA ASN A 104 -26.63 1.33 0.41
C ASN A 104 -28.13 1.70 0.27
N GLN A 105 -28.94 0.84 -0.39
CA GLN A 105 -30.38 1.09 -0.49
C GLN A 105 -31.08 1.03 0.87
N HIS A 106 -30.74 0.04 1.72
CA HIS A 106 -31.30 -0.06 3.09
C HIS A 106 -31.02 1.20 3.92
N ARG A 107 -29.82 1.79 3.78
CA ARG A 107 -29.48 3.06 4.47
C ARG A 107 -30.35 4.22 4.00
N VAL A 108 -30.55 4.34 2.68
CA VAL A 108 -31.41 5.38 2.11
C VAL A 108 -32.87 5.19 2.53
N ASP A 109 -33.38 3.95 2.50
CA ASP A 109 -34.75 3.65 2.91
C ASP A 109 -35.00 3.97 4.38
N HIS A 110 -33.99 3.74 5.24
CA HIS A 110 -34.12 4.00 6.67
C HIS A 110 -33.94 5.48 7.05
N HIS A 111 -32.94 6.17 6.48
CA HIS A 111 -32.57 7.53 6.88
C HIS A 111 -33.07 8.63 5.91
N GLY A 112 -33.53 8.24 4.74
CA GLY A 112 -34.01 9.12 3.66
C GLY A 112 -32.87 9.71 2.80
N PRO A 113 -33.21 10.05 1.53
CA PRO A 113 -32.23 10.50 0.53
C PRO A 113 -31.59 11.87 0.83
N LYS A 114 -32.19 12.66 1.72
CA LYS A 114 -31.61 13.94 2.15
C LYS A 114 -30.40 13.76 3.11
N ILE A 115 -30.39 12.67 3.87
CA ILE A 115 -29.32 12.34 4.81
C ILE A 115 -28.30 11.42 4.15
N MET A 116 -28.78 10.44 3.38
CA MET A 116 -27.98 9.43 2.70
C MET A 116 -28.08 9.63 1.19
N ASP A 117 -27.28 10.54 0.64
CA ASP A 117 -27.24 10.78 -0.79
C ASP A 117 -26.63 9.56 -1.53
N ILE A 118 -27.50 8.77 -2.17
CA ILE A 118 -27.11 7.55 -2.89
C ILE A 118 -26.13 7.82 -4.04
N THR A 119 -26.08 9.04 -4.58
CA THR A 119 -25.14 9.40 -5.65
C THR A 119 -23.70 9.37 -5.18
N LYS A 120 -23.47 9.56 -3.87
CA LYS A 120 -22.15 9.54 -3.23
C LYS A 120 -21.78 8.18 -2.63
N ALA A 121 -22.69 7.18 -2.67
CA ALA A 121 -22.44 5.86 -2.10
C ALA A 121 -21.48 4.99 -2.92
N LYS A 122 -21.14 5.40 -4.12
CA LYS A 122 -20.29 4.65 -5.05
C LYS A 122 -18.90 5.25 -5.15
N ALA A 123 -17.93 4.41 -5.54
CA ALA A 123 -16.63 4.85 -6.00
C ALA A 123 -16.56 4.93 -7.53
N ILE A 124 -15.71 5.82 -8.02
CA ILE A 124 -15.48 6.08 -9.46
C ILE A 124 -14.09 5.56 -9.81
N PRO A 125 -13.97 4.54 -10.68
CA PRO A 125 -12.67 4.02 -11.10
C PRO A 125 -11.98 4.94 -12.11
N HIS A 126 -10.66 5.09 -11.95
CA HIS A 126 -9.73 5.70 -12.89
C HIS A 126 -8.65 4.66 -13.20
N GLU A 127 -8.91 3.88 -14.25
CA GLU A 127 -8.00 2.83 -14.70
C GLU A 127 -6.98 3.40 -15.68
N TYR A 128 -5.71 3.02 -15.48
CA TYR A 128 -4.60 3.46 -16.32
C TYR A 128 -3.74 2.27 -16.75
N HIS A 129 -3.42 2.25 -18.03
CA HIS A 129 -2.39 1.34 -18.53
C HIS A 129 -1.00 1.87 -18.21
N VAL A 130 -0.21 1.09 -17.50
CA VAL A 130 1.21 1.36 -17.24
C VAL A 130 2.01 0.30 -17.98
N ALA A 131 2.67 0.67 -19.07
CA ALA A 131 3.45 -0.27 -19.86
C ALA A 131 4.71 -0.69 -19.09
N GLN A 132 5.23 -1.87 -19.42
CA GLN A 132 6.45 -2.39 -18.81
C GLN A 132 7.62 -1.40 -18.91
N ASN A 133 8.37 -1.25 -17.83
CA ASN A 133 9.48 -0.29 -17.68
C ASN A 133 9.09 1.18 -17.96
N SER A 134 7.84 1.55 -17.75
CA SER A 134 7.33 2.91 -17.98
C SER A 134 6.64 3.50 -16.76
N SER A 135 6.21 4.76 -16.92
CA SER A 135 5.44 5.47 -15.90
C SER A 135 4.33 6.31 -16.52
N THR A 136 3.23 6.49 -15.79
CA THR A 136 2.06 7.25 -16.24
C THR A 136 1.58 8.16 -15.12
N VAL A 137 1.31 9.44 -15.42
CA VAL A 137 0.68 10.36 -14.46
C VAL A 137 -0.77 9.98 -14.27
N MET A 138 -1.15 9.63 -13.04
CA MET A 138 -2.52 9.25 -12.68
C MET A 138 -3.35 10.39 -12.09
N PHE A 139 -2.68 11.34 -11.44
CA PHE A 139 -3.33 12.49 -10.80
C PHE A 139 -2.45 13.72 -10.94
N GLN A 140 -3.04 14.86 -11.33
CA GLN A 140 -2.37 16.14 -11.38
C GLN A 140 -3.35 17.28 -11.11
N GLU A 141 -3.35 17.77 -9.87
CA GLU A 141 -4.23 18.84 -9.41
C GLU A 141 -3.59 19.58 -8.22
N ASP A 142 -3.86 20.87 -8.06
CA ASP A 142 -3.41 21.71 -6.95
C ASP A 142 -1.88 21.70 -6.72
N GLY A 143 -1.11 21.49 -7.80
CA GLY A 143 0.35 21.39 -7.74
C GLY A 143 0.86 20.04 -7.23
N ILE A 144 -0.02 19.09 -6.99
CA ILE A 144 0.30 17.71 -6.65
C ILE A 144 0.37 16.92 -7.95
N THR A 145 1.41 16.09 -8.10
CA THR A 145 1.50 15.10 -9.18
C THR A 145 1.69 13.73 -8.56
N ILE A 146 0.86 12.75 -8.96
CA ILE A 146 1.01 11.34 -8.59
C ILE A 146 1.23 10.54 -9.87
N THR A 147 2.39 9.92 -9.96
CA THR A 147 2.83 9.10 -11.09
C THR A 147 2.91 7.65 -10.67
N ALA A 148 2.20 6.76 -11.36
CA ALA A 148 2.43 5.33 -11.25
C ALA A 148 3.61 4.92 -12.12
N PHE A 149 4.38 3.96 -11.67
CA PHE A 149 5.47 3.37 -12.45
C PHE A 149 5.48 1.85 -12.27
N ASP A 150 5.88 1.18 -13.35
CA ASP A 150 5.97 -0.28 -13.39
C ASP A 150 6.97 -0.83 -12.37
N VAL A 151 6.61 -1.91 -11.69
CA VAL A 151 7.47 -2.64 -10.76
C VAL A 151 7.50 -4.13 -11.09
N SER A 152 8.49 -4.84 -10.57
CA SER A 152 8.70 -6.26 -10.87
C SER A 152 8.08 -7.15 -9.81
N HIS A 153 6.87 -7.64 -10.05
CA HIS A 153 6.13 -8.51 -9.12
C HIS A 153 5.56 -9.77 -9.82
N GLU A 154 6.21 -10.20 -10.89
CA GLU A 154 5.75 -11.36 -11.66
C GLU A 154 5.61 -12.63 -10.78
N PRO A 155 4.55 -13.44 -11.00
CA PRO A 155 3.63 -13.44 -12.15
C PRO A 155 2.41 -12.50 -12.01
N ILE A 156 2.37 -11.63 -11.01
CA ILE A 156 1.26 -10.70 -10.79
C ILE A 156 1.52 -9.44 -11.60
N GLU A 157 0.76 -9.28 -12.66
CA GLU A 157 0.79 -8.13 -13.55
C GLU A 157 -0.65 -7.66 -13.85
N PRO A 158 -0.88 -6.36 -13.88
CA PRO A 158 0.06 -5.27 -13.60
C PRO A 158 0.29 -5.05 -12.10
N ALA A 159 1.52 -4.60 -11.75
CA ALA A 159 1.87 -4.10 -10.44
C ALA A 159 2.62 -2.77 -10.59
N VAL A 160 2.32 -1.80 -9.73
CA VAL A 160 2.89 -0.44 -9.82
C VAL A 160 3.34 0.10 -8.47
N GLY A 161 4.39 0.93 -8.50
CA GLY A 161 4.71 1.85 -7.43
C GLY A 161 4.20 3.25 -7.73
N TYR A 162 4.27 4.15 -6.75
CA TYR A 162 3.82 5.54 -6.88
C TYR A 162 4.88 6.54 -6.47
N LEU A 163 5.08 7.58 -7.30
CA LEU A 163 5.83 8.78 -6.98
C LEU A 163 4.85 9.92 -6.73
N ILE A 164 4.89 10.53 -5.55
CA ILE A 164 4.08 11.68 -5.14
C ILE A 164 5.00 12.90 -5.07
N GLU A 165 4.70 13.93 -5.85
CA GLU A 165 5.46 15.16 -5.91
C GLU A 165 4.60 16.37 -5.54
N TYR A 166 5.14 17.23 -4.69
CA TYR A 166 4.53 18.52 -4.32
C TYR A 166 5.60 19.52 -3.87
N LYS A 167 5.65 20.71 -4.49
CA LYS A 167 6.59 21.79 -4.15
C LYS A 167 8.05 21.33 -4.02
N GLY A 168 8.51 20.49 -4.95
CA GLY A 168 9.86 19.96 -4.98
C GLY A 168 10.14 18.86 -3.94
N LYS A 169 9.15 18.43 -3.17
CA LYS A 169 9.22 17.27 -2.27
C LYS A 169 8.77 16.02 -2.98
N LYS A 170 9.37 14.89 -2.63
CA LYS A 170 9.14 13.59 -3.26
C LYS A 170 8.92 12.51 -2.21
N VAL A 171 7.83 11.77 -2.33
CA VAL A 171 7.59 10.54 -1.60
C VAL A 171 7.37 9.42 -2.59
N VAL A 172 8.06 8.30 -2.41
CA VAL A 172 7.90 7.12 -3.25
C VAL A 172 7.32 5.99 -2.41
N ILE A 173 6.35 5.26 -2.96
CA ILE A 173 5.76 4.05 -2.40
C ILE A 173 6.02 2.93 -3.41
N SER A 174 6.73 1.87 -2.99
CA SER A 174 7.17 0.83 -3.93
C SER A 174 6.02 -0.06 -4.44
N GLY A 175 4.97 -0.29 -3.64
CA GLY A 175 4.15 -1.49 -3.80
C GLY A 175 4.98 -2.73 -3.51
N ASP A 176 4.48 -3.91 -3.88
CA ASP A 176 5.24 -5.14 -3.79
C ASP A 176 6.12 -5.31 -5.04
N THR A 177 7.39 -5.62 -4.86
CA THR A 177 8.35 -5.67 -5.96
C THR A 177 9.65 -6.36 -5.60
N LYS A 178 10.29 -6.91 -6.60
CA LYS A 178 11.75 -7.14 -6.56
C LYS A 178 12.50 -5.81 -6.79
N GLU A 179 13.79 -5.83 -6.53
CA GLU A 179 14.68 -4.75 -6.93
C GLU A 179 14.57 -4.49 -8.45
N ASN A 180 14.30 -3.24 -8.83
CA ASN A 180 14.20 -2.89 -10.23
C ASN A 180 14.78 -1.49 -10.53
N ALA A 181 15.35 -1.31 -11.73
CA ALA A 181 16.05 -0.10 -12.11
C ALA A 181 15.11 1.13 -12.25
N LEU A 182 13.84 0.91 -12.59
CA LEU A 182 12.88 2.01 -12.70
C LEU A 182 12.50 2.53 -11.31
N LEU A 183 12.27 1.64 -10.34
CA LEU A 183 12.04 2.03 -8.94
C LEU A 183 13.23 2.83 -8.39
N GLU A 184 14.49 2.36 -8.61
CA GLU A 184 15.68 3.11 -8.20
C GLU A 184 15.73 4.51 -8.82
N LYS A 185 15.40 4.63 -10.12
CA LYS A 185 15.31 5.91 -10.81
C LYS A 185 14.24 6.82 -10.22
N MET A 186 13.05 6.31 -9.92
CA MET A 186 11.93 7.07 -9.35
C MET A 186 12.22 7.50 -7.91
N ALA A 187 12.93 6.66 -7.14
CA ALA A 187 13.33 6.95 -5.78
C ALA A 187 14.51 7.93 -5.67
N ARG A 188 15.16 8.29 -6.77
CA ARG A 188 16.36 9.14 -6.73
C ARG A 188 16.10 10.47 -6.03
N ASP A 189 16.91 10.76 -5.01
CA ASP A 189 16.86 11.96 -4.17
C ASP A 189 15.51 12.19 -3.47
N CYS A 190 14.67 11.16 -3.30
CA CYS A 190 13.38 11.33 -2.65
C CYS A 190 13.53 11.63 -1.15
N ASP A 191 12.55 12.35 -0.61
CA ASP A 191 12.54 12.70 0.81
C ASP A 191 12.18 11.50 1.68
N ILE A 192 11.27 10.63 1.19
CA ILE A 192 10.87 9.38 1.84
C ILE A 192 10.67 8.31 0.77
N LEU A 193 11.29 7.16 0.95
CA LEU A 193 10.96 5.92 0.27
C LEU A 193 10.22 5.01 1.26
N VAL A 194 8.94 4.74 1.00
CA VAL A 194 8.16 3.71 1.67
C VAL A 194 8.28 2.45 0.83
N HIS A 195 8.95 1.43 1.34
CA HIS A 195 9.28 0.22 0.58
C HIS A 195 8.86 -1.04 1.34
N GLU A 196 8.36 -2.02 0.62
CA GLU A 196 8.17 -3.36 1.15
C GLU A 196 9.50 -4.00 1.53
N VAL A 197 9.47 -5.00 2.40
CA VAL A 197 10.69 -5.74 2.73
C VAL A 197 10.41 -7.13 3.27
N MET A 198 11.16 -8.09 2.76
CA MET A 198 11.17 -9.46 3.25
C MET A 198 12.50 -9.80 3.95
N LEU A 199 12.41 -10.36 5.16
CA LEU A 199 13.57 -10.86 5.89
C LEU A 199 13.93 -12.25 5.34
N MET A 200 14.71 -12.27 4.26
CA MET A 200 15.00 -13.49 3.48
C MET A 200 15.69 -14.58 4.32
N SER A 201 16.54 -14.21 5.27
CA SER A 201 17.16 -15.18 6.19
C SER A 201 16.14 -15.94 7.04
N PHE A 202 15.09 -15.25 7.50
CA PHE A 202 14.00 -15.87 8.23
C PHE A 202 13.13 -16.75 7.33
N GLN A 203 12.82 -16.31 6.11
CA GLN A 203 12.02 -17.09 5.17
C GLN A 203 12.71 -18.41 4.81
N ARG A 204 14.00 -18.39 4.53
CA ARG A 204 14.80 -19.61 4.28
C ARG A 204 14.83 -20.55 5.50
N MET A 205 14.89 -20.01 6.70
CA MET A 205 14.82 -20.81 7.92
C MET A 205 13.43 -21.45 8.12
N LEU A 206 12.36 -20.70 7.83
CA LEU A 206 10.98 -21.18 7.88
C LEU A 206 10.74 -22.25 6.82
N GLU A 207 11.17 -22.03 5.57
CA GLU A 207 11.11 -23.00 4.47
C GLU A 207 11.73 -24.34 4.87
N LYS A 208 12.95 -24.31 5.40
CA LYS A 208 13.62 -25.53 5.90
C LYS A 208 12.83 -26.24 7.00
N GLY A 209 12.29 -25.50 7.97
CA GLY A 209 11.47 -26.09 9.04
C GLY A 209 10.17 -26.71 8.53
N LEU A 210 9.54 -26.11 7.52
CA LEU A 210 8.33 -26.64 6.88
C LEU A 210 8.63 -27.90 6.07
N ASP A 211 9.78 -27.96 5.38
CA ASP A 211 10.25 -29.14 4.66
C ASP A 211 10.48 -30.32 5.63
N GLU A 212 11.22 -30.09 6.70
CA GLU A 212 11.47 -31.10 7.76
C GLU A 212 10.17 -31.59 8.42
N ALA A 213 9.14 -30.74 8.49
CA ALA A 213 7.81 -31.06 9.03
C ALA A 213 6.87 -31.71 8.00
N GLY A 214 7.30 -31.92 6.75
CA GLY A 214 6.49 -32.50 5.66
C GLY A 214 5.30 -31.60 5.24
N GLN A 215 5.41 -30.28 5.42
CA GLN A 215 4.36 -29.30 5.10
C GLN A 215 4.49 -28.78 3.65
N GLU A 216 4.36 -29.67 2.67
CA GLU A 216 4.62 -29.38 1.25
C GLU A 216 3.94 -28.12 0.73
N ARG A 217 2.63 -27.92 1.00
CA ARG A 217 1.89 -26.75 0.53
C ARG A 217 2.45 -25.45 1.09
N ASN A 218 2.68 -25.41 2.39
CA ASN A 218 3.17 -24.22 3.06
C ASN A 218 4.62 -23.91 2.68
N ASN A 219 5.44 -24.97 2.55
CA ASN A 219 6.81 -24.89 2.05
C ASN A 219 6.84 -24.25 0.66
N LYS A 220 6.02 -24.77 -0.28
CA LYS A 220 5.93 -24.21 -1.65
C LYS A 220 5.57 -22.72 -1.64
N ILE A 221 4.60 -22.30 -0.81
CA ILE A 221 4.21 -20.89 -0.69
C ILE A 221 5.38 -20.04 -0.19
N ILE A 222 6.04 -20.47 0.90
CA ILE A 222 7.19 -19.73 1.46
C ILE A 222 8.37 -19.68 0.49
N HIS A 223 8.57 -20.71 -0.31
CA HIS A 223 9.56 -20.71 -1.39
C HIS A 223 9.21 -19.65 -2.44
N ASP A 224 8.00 -19.71 -2.99
CA ASP A 224 7.56 -18.86 -4.11
C ASP A 224 7.57 -17.37 -3.78
N ILE A 225 7.13 -16.99 -2.57
CA ILE A 225 7.09 -15.56 -2.17
C ILE A 225 8.47 -14.90 -2.15
N GLN A 226 9.56 -15.66 -2.03
CA GLN A 226 10.92 -15.12 -2.07
C GLN A 226 11.31 -14.63 -3.48
N ASP A 227 10.61 -15.10 -4.53
CA ASP A 227 10.95 -14.80 -5.91
C ASP A 227 10.40 -13.46 -6.41
N TYR A 228 9.47 -12.83 -5.66
CA TYR A 228 8.80 -11.60 -6.10
C TYR A 228 8.73 -10.48 -5.04
N HIS A 229 9.52 -10.59 -3.97
CA HIS A 229 9.72 -9.55 -2.95
C HIS A 229 11.18 -9.14 -2.81
N THR A 230 11.42 -7.97 -2.23
CA THR A 230 12.76 -7.41 -2.00
C THR A 230 13.31 -7.79 -0.63
N GLY A 231 14.53 -8.30 -0.60
CA GLY A 231 15.24 -8.58 0.65
C GLY A 231 15.79 -7.34 1.35
N THR A 232 16.12 -7.51 2.63
CA THR A 232 16.69 -6.46 3.49
C THR A 232 17.96 -5.83 2.94
N THR A 233 18.88 -6.64 2.43
CA THR A 233 20.15 -6.16 1.86
C THR A 233 19.96 -5.42 0.55
N GLU A 234 19.03 -5.88 -0.26
CA GLU A 234 18.71 -5.29 -1.57
C GLU A 234 18.04 -3.92 -1.40
N VAL A 235 17.02 -3.81 -0.54
CA VAL A 235 16.35 -2.51 -0.30
C VAL A 235 17.30 -1.48 0.31
N ALA A 236 18.21 -1.89 1.21
CA ALA A 236 19.23 -0.99 1.78
C ALA A 236 20.20 -0.49 0.70
N ALA A 237 20.68 -1.38 -0.17
CA ALA A 237 21.57 -1.02 -1.26
C ALA A 237 20.88 -0.12 -2.30
N LEU A 238 19.63 -0.40 -2.66
CA LEU A 238 18.82 0.45 -3.55
C LEU A 238 18.65 1.86 -2.96
N ALA A 239 18.28 1.97 -1.68
CA ALA A 239 18.12 3.24 -1.01
C ALA A 239 19.40 4.08 -0.98
N GLU A 240 20.56 3.43 -0.79
CA GLU A 240 21.88 4.09 -0.84
C GLU A 240 22.21 4.59 -2.24
N ARG A 241 22.06 3.76 -3.28
CA ARG A 241 22.32 4.15 -4.69
C ARG A 241 21.38 5.25 -5.17
N ALA A 242 20.12 5.22 -4.72
CA ALA A 242 19.12 6.23 -5.05
C ALA A 242 19.28 7.53 -4.23
N ASN A 243 20.22 7.61 -3.29
CA ASN A 243 20.41 8.76 -2.41
C ASN A 243 19.10 9.14 -1.66
N VAL A 244 18.40 8.15 -1.14
CA VAL A 244 17.14 8.33 -0.40
C VAL A 244 17.40 9.06 0.91
N LYS A 245 16.61 10.08 1.27
CA LYS A 245 16.83 10.81 2.53
C LYS A 245 16.31 10.07 3.76
N LYS A 246 15.26 9.26 3.61
CA LYS A 246 14.72 8.41 4.66
C LYS A 246 14.07 7.17 4.06
N LEU A 247 14.46 6.00 4.57
CA LEU A 247 13.84 4.71 4.22
C LEU A 247 12.83 4.31 5.31
N VAL A 248 11.58 4.12 4.91
CA VAL A 248 10.51 3.61 5.75
C VAL A 248 10.11 2.24 5.21
N LEU A 249 10.31 1.20 6.01
CA LEU A 249 10.01 -0.17 5.60
C LEU A 249 8.61 -0.55 6.05
N ASN A 250 7.78 -0.91 5.08
CA ASN A 250 6.38 -1.33 5.21
C ASN A 250 6.21 -2.75 4.67
N HIS A 251 4.98 -3.30 4.69
CA HIS A 251 4.71 -4.67 4.20
C HIS A 251 5.78 -5.67 4.71
N LEU A 252 5.92 -5.72 6.04
CA LEU A 252 7.03 -6.38 6.72
C LEU A 252 6.80 -7.91 6.82
N ALA A 253 7.64 -8.70 6.21
CA ALA A 253 7.55 -10.17 6.18
C ALA A 253 8.79 -10.84 6.81
N PRO A 254 8.70 -11.34 8.08
CA PRO A 254 7.61 -11.20 9.04
C PRO A 254 7.57 -9.83 9.74
N ALA A 255 6.43 -9.50 10.37
CA ALA A 255 6.33 -8.30 11.20
C ALA A 255 7.36 -8.35 12.37
N PRO A 256 8.09 -7.23 12.64
CA PRO A 256 9.12 -7.18 13.69
C PRO A 256 8.52 -6.95 15.09
N ASP A 257 7.52 -7.76 15.48
CA ASP A 257 6.76 -7.60 16.73
C ASP A 257 7.49 -8.09 17.97
N ASN A 258 8.66 -8.70 17.77
CA ASN A 258 9.54 -9.11 18.88
C ASN A 258 10.98 -8.65 18.64
N VAL A 259 11.76 -8.60 19.72
CA VAL A 259 13.14 -8.09 19.70
C VAL A 259 14.07 -8.93 18.80
N VAL A 260 13.81 -10.22 18.63
CA VAL A 260 14.67 -11.10 17.84
C VAL A 260 14.52 -10.74 16.35
N ILE A 261 13.30 -10.74 15.84
CA ILE A 261 12.98 -10.39 14.45
C ILE A 261 13.45 -8.95 14.16
N LYS A 262 13.19 -8.00 15.08
CA LYS A 262 13.64 -6.64 14.92
C LYS A 262 15.15 -6.54 14.78
N ASN A 263 15.91 -7.26 15.60
CA ASN A 263 17.38 -7.26 15.52
C ASN A 263 17.89 -7.93 14.24
N MET A 264 17.20 -8.97 13.73
CA MET A 264 17.56 -9.57 12.45
C MET A 264 17.45 -8.54 11.31
N TYR A 265 16.32 -7.81 11.22
CA TYR A 265 16.18 -6.70 10.26
C TYR A 265 17.31 -5.68 10.38
N LEU A 266 17.54 -5.14 11.58
CA LEU A 266 18.57 -4.12 11.81
C LEU A 266 20.00 -4.59 11.50
N ASN A 267 20.28 -5.88 11.65
CA ASN A 267 21.57 -6.45 11.29
C ASN A 267 21.80 -6.56 9.79
N GLU A 268 20.74 -6.81 9.01
CA GLU A 268 20.83 -6.98 7.56
C GLU A 268 20.71 -5.65 6.79
N LEU A 269 20.11 -4.60 7.39
CA LEU A 269 19.89 -3.29 6.76
C LEU A 269 21.12 -2.34 6.78
N LYS A 270 22.32 -2.85 7.03
CA LYS A 270 23.54 -2.03 7.20
C LYS A 270 24.07 -1.38 5.92
N GLY A 271 23.50 -1.70 4.76
CA GLY A 271 23.91 -1.18 3.46
C GLY A 271 23.43 0.24 3.13
N PHE A 272 22.61 0.85 3.98
CA PHE A 272 22.11 2.22 3.84
C PHE A 272 22.62 3.10 4.97
N SER A 273 23.22 4.24 4.61
CA SER A 273 23.82 5.20 5.57
C SER A 273 22.80 6.18 6.15
N GLY A 274 21.65 6.32 5.52
CA GLY A 274 20.57 7.21 5.95
C GLY A 274 19.68 6.62 7.06
N PRO A 275 18.69 7.40 7.53
CA PRO A 275 17.73 6.95 8.54
C PRO A 275 16.81 5.84 8.01
N ILE A 276 16.78 4.71 8.72
CA ILE A 276 15.86 3.58 8.46
C ILE A 276 14.80 3.51 9.55
N HIS A 277 13.55 3.24 9.15
CA HIS A 277 12.43 3.03 10.05
C HIS A 277 11.67 1.76 9.69
N LEU A 278 11.62 0.78 10.60
CA LEU A 278 10.70 -0.36 10.52
C LEU A 278 9.33 0.13 10.99
N ALA A 279 8.40 0.28 10.08
CA ALA A 279 7.13 0.95 10.36
C ALA A 279 6.22 0.13 11.29
N ASN A 280 5.47 0.84 12.13
CA ASN A 280 4.30 0.33 12.83
C ASN A 280 3.05 1.02 12.30
N ASP A 281 1.90 0.39 12.54
CA ASP A 281 0.62 1.00 12.24
C ASP A 281 0.46 2.30 13.03
N GLY A 282 0.23 3.41 12.33
CA GLY A 282 0.07 4.75 12.90
C GLY A 282 1.34 5.62 12.93
N ASP A 283 2.48 5.11 12.52
CA ASP A 283 3.69 5.93 12.44
C ASP A 283 3.52 7.07 11.43
N THR A 284 3.92 8.27 11.83
CA THR A 284 3.74 9.50 11.04
C THR A 284 5.07 10.11 10.68
N PHE A 285 5.24 10.45 9.41
CA PHE A 285 6.44 11.07 8.87
C PHE A 285 6.08 12.41 8.21
N ILE A 286 6.83 13.46 8.52
CA ILE A 286 6.61 14.81 7.98
C ILE A 286 7.76 15.16 7.04
N VAL A 287 7.43 15.53 5.81
CA VAL A 287 8.36 16.10 4.83
C VAL A 287 8.28 17.63 4.94
N LYS A 288 9.39 18.24 5.37
CA LYS A 288 9.49 19.70 5.59
C LYS A 288 10.15 20.42 4.41
#